data_838668381d7501b396502c70dde887b1
#
_entry.id   838668381d7501b396502c70dde887b1
#
_cell.length_a   1.000
_cell.length_b   1.000
_cell.length_c   1.000
_cell.angle_alpha   90.00
_cell.angle_beta   90.00
_cell.angle_gamma   90.00
#
_symmetry.space_group_name_H-M   'P 1'
#
loop_
_entity.id
_entity.type
_entity.pdbx_description
1 polymer ?
#
loop_
_entity_poly.entity_id
_entity_poly.type
_entity_poly.pdbx_seq_one_letter_code
_entity_poly.pdbx_strand_id
1 'polypeptide(L)'
;MIKYKNYDELETELAEEGSKLIVQFLDESIKNPELHSQNNDKATYATKVTKEETKINWNEESKKIVRRINAYSPKPGAWFMLNGKRVKITKAQVAKYSDQPGKIIDDQFNISCGHQSIRPLEIQIEGKKSSSIEEFLRGNKIKVGTILE
;
A
#
# COMPACT_ATOMS: atom_id res chain seq x y z
N MET A 1 -5.85 10.66 15.75
CA MET A 1 -5.38 9.41 15.08
C MET A 1 -5.03 9.78 13.64
N ILE A 2 -3.76 9.71 13.25
CA ILE A 2 -3.34 10.04 11.88
C ILE A 2 -3.92 8.95 10.97
N LYS A 3 -4.89 9.32 10.14
CA LYS A 3 -5.44 8.42 9.11
C LYS A 3 -4.42 8.37 7.98
N TYR A 4 -3.70 7.27 7.87
CA TYR A 4 -2.78 7.07 6.75
C TYR A 4 -3.59 6.94 5.45
N LYS A 5 -3.32 7.83 4.50
CA LYS A 5 -3.88 7.77 3.14
C LYS A 5 -3.09 6.76 2.32
N ASN A 6 -3.74 6.13 1.36
CA ASN A 6 -3.06 5.36 0.33
C ASN A 6 -2.59 6.29 -0.81
N TYR A 7 -1.86 5.72 -1.78
CA TYR A 7 -1.33 6.48 -2.92
C TYR A 7 -2.43 7.22 -3.70
N ASP A 8 -3.51 6.54 -4.04
CA ASP A 8 -4.62 7.08 -4.85
C ASP A 8 -5.35 8.24 -4.14
N GLU A 9 -5.61 8.08 -2.84
CA GLU A 9 -6.20 9.12 -2.00
C GLU A 9 -5.29 10.36 -1.92
N LEU A 10 -3.98 10.16 -1.79
CA LEU A 10 -3.00 11.23 -1.70
C LEU A 10 -2.80 11.93 -3.05
N GLU A 11 -2.70 11.15 -4.14
CA GLU A 11 -2.57 11.69 -5.51
C GLU A 11 -3.75 12.59 -5.86
N THR A 12 -4.98 12.16 -5.57
CA THR A 12 -6.18 12.95 -5.80
C THR A 12 -6.15 14.28 -5.05
N GLU A 13 -5.83 14.24 -3.75
CA GLU A 13 -5.77 15.45 -2.92
C GLU A 13 -4.67 16.39 -3.39
N LEU A 14 -3.48 15.88 -3.71
CA LEU A 14 -2.39 16.70 -4.22
C LEU A 14 -2.69 17.32 -5.60
N ALA A 15 -3.41 16.59 -6.45
CA ALA A 15 -3.85 17.12 -7.75
C ALA A 15 -4.85 18.27 -7.57
N GLU A 16 -5.79 18.15 -6.62
CA GLU A 16 -6.75 19.21 -6.30
C GLU A 16 -6.05 20.46 -5.74
N GLU A 17 -5.14 20.28 -4.77
CA GLU A 17 -4.39 21.40 -4.20
C GLU A 17 -3.42 22.02 -5.22
N GLY A 18 -2.75 21.21 -6.02
CA GLY A 18 -1.86 21.68 -7.10
C GLY A 18 -2.60 22.51 -8.15
N SER A 19 -3.84 22.12 -8.49
CA SER A 19 -4.65 22.89 -9.43
C SER A 19 -5.02 24.28 -8.91
N LYS A 20 -5.34 24.41 -7.62
CA LYS A 20 -5.61 25.70 -6.97
C LYS A 20 -4.37 26.59 -6.96
N LEU A 21 -3.22 26.01 -6.58
CA LEU A 21 -1.95 26.72 -6.51
C LEU A 21 -1.49 27.24 -7.88
N ILE A 22 -1.65 26.45 -8.96
CA ILE A 22 -1.25 26.93 -10.28
C ILE A 22 -2.14 28.07 -10.78
N VAL A 23 -3.46 28.02 -10.51
CA VAL A 23 -4.36 29.13 -10.85
C VAL A 23 -3.96 30.39 -10.07
N GLN A 24 -3.75 30.27 -8.76
CA GLN A 24 -3.29 31.40 -7.94
C GLN A 24 -1.97 31.97 -8.44
N PHE A 25 -0.99 31.12 -8.77
CA PHE A 25 0.29 31.53 -9.33
C PHE A 25 0.12 32.33 -10.64
N LEU A 26 -0.74 31.85 -11.54
CA LEU A 26 -1.02 32.50 -12.81
C LEU A 26 -1.67 33.87 -12.62
N ASP A 27 -2.58 34.00 -11.65
CA ASP A 27 -3.26 35.28 -11.37
C ASP A 27 -2.32 36.33 -10.73
N GLU A 28 -1.42 35.91 -9.83
CA GLU A 28 -0.58 36.77 -9.04
C GLU A 28 0.79 37.08 -9.71
N SER A 29 1.40 36.07 -10.37
CA SER A 29 2.82 36.09 -10.73
C SER A 29 3.13 36.27 -12.21
N ILE A 30 2.13 36.33 -13.10
CA ILE A 30 2.36 36.52 -14.56
C ILE A 30 3.17 37.76 -14.89
N LYS A 31 3.12 38.82 -14.05
CA LYS A 31 3.74 40.09 -14.35
C LYS A 31 5.25 40.17 -14.05
N ASN A 32 5.76 39.40 -13.10
CA ASN A 32 7.20 39.33 -12.77
C ASN A 32 7.55 38.08 -11.93
N PRO A 33 7.70 36.88 -12.52
CA PRO A 33 8.10 35.72 -11.76
C PRO A 33 9.55 35.84 -11.29
N GLU A 34 9.79 35.71 -10.00
CA GLU A 34 11.13 35.60 -9.45
C GLU A 34 11.64 34.17 -9.66
N LEU A 35 12.64 34.01 -10.52
CA LEU A 35 13.21 32.72 -10.88
C LEU A 35 14.43 32.41 -10.02
N HIS A 36 14.41 31.23 -9.34
CA HIS A 36 15.53 30.72 -8.58
C HIS A 36 16.09 29.46 -9.24
N SER A 37 17.41 29.37 -9.37
CA SER A 37 18.07 28.14 -9.83
C SER A 37 17.92 27.02 -8.81
N GLN A 38 17.57 25.81 -9.27
CA GLN A 38 17.56 24.63 -8.42
C GLN A 38 18.98 24.18 -8.10
N ASN A 39 19.20 23.69 -6.88
CA ASN A 39 20.48 23.09 -6.48
C ASN A 39 20.54 21.63 -6.97
N ASN A 40 21.33 21.39 -8.01
CA ASN A 40 21.48 20.06 -8.61
C ASN A 40 22.13 19.04 -7.66
N ASP A 41 22.94 19.46 -6.69
CA ASP A 41 23.57 18.58 -5.71
C ASP A 41 22.55 17.94 -4.75
N LYS A 42 21.35 18.53 -4.65
CA LYS A 42 20.24 18.01 -3.85
C LYS A 42 19.23 17.20 -4.67
N ALA A 43 19.49 16.99 -5.96
CA ALA A 43 18.58 16.23 -6.81
C ALA A 43 18.55 14.75 -6.37
N THR A 44 17.34 14.19 -6.29
CA THR A 44 17.13 12.77 -6.06
C THR A 44 16.33 12.16 -7.22
N TYR A 45 16.59 10.91 -7.54
CA TYR A 45 15.94 10.22 -8.64
C TYR A 45 15.13 9.05 -8.12
N ALA A 46 13.87 8.96 -8.53
CA ALA A 46 13.00 7.81 -8.26
C ALA A 46 12.93 6.92 -9.51
N THR A 47 13.36 5.67 -9.38
CA THR A 47 13.23 4.68 -10.44
C THR A 47 11.80 4.14 -10.52
N LYS A 48 11.44 3.55 -11.67
CA LYS A 48 10.15 2.91 -11.83
C LYS A 48 10.03 1.70 -10.90
N VAL A 49 8.92 1.61 -10.17
CA VAL A 49 8.61 0.48 -9.28
C VAL A 49 8.53 -0.83 -10.06
N THR A 50 9.27 -1.84 -9.63
CA THR A 50 9.27 -3.18 -10.22
C THR A 50 8.22 -4.09 -9.57
N LYS A 51 7.90 -5.21 -10.24
CA LYS A 51 6.96 -6.21 -9.67
C LYS A 51 7.53 -6.86 -8.39
N GLU A 52 8.83 -7.07 -8.37
CA GLU A 52 9.55 -7.69 -7.26
C GLU A 52 9.47 -6.81 -6.00
N GLU A 53 9.63 -5.49 -6.17
CA GLU A 53 9.49 -4.53 -5.06
C GLU A 53 8.11 -4.53 -4.43
N THR A 54 7.08 -4.91 -5.19
CA THR A 54 5.70 -4.95 -4.69
C THR A 54 5.32 -6.29 -4.07
N LYS A 55 6.18 -7.32 -4.14
CA LYS A 55 5.99 -8.56 -3.39
C LYS A 55 6.17 -8.29 -1.90
N ILE A 56 5.21 -8.76 -1.10
CA ILE A 56 5.25 -8.59 0.36
C ILE A 56 6.33 -9.51 0.94
N ASN A 57 7.25 -8.93 1.71
CA ASN A 57 8.21 -9.67 2.51
C ASN A 57 7.69 -9.77 3.95
N TRP A 58 7.20 -10.93 4.32
CA TRP A 58 6.62 -11.18 5.64
C TRP A 58 7.63 -11.07 6.80
N ASN A 59 8.93 -11.14 6.53
CA ASN A 59 9.97 -10.95 7.55
C ASN A 59 10.13 -9.49 7.99
N GLU A 60 9.52 -8.55 7.29
CA GLU A 60 9.52 -7.15 7.68
C GLU A 60 8.54 -6.87 8.83
N GLU A 61 8.73 -5.74 9.51
CA GLU A 61 7.79 -5.24 10.54
C GLU A 61 6.41 -4.93 9.95
N SER A 62 5.34 -5.27 10.66
CA SER A 62 3.95 -5.03 10.23
C SER A 62 3.66 -3.59 9.81
N LYS A 63 4.20 -2.60 10.55
CA LYS A 63 4.04 -1.18 10.19
C LYS A 63 4.67 -0.84 8.85
N LYS A 64 5.83 -1.44 8.53
CA LYS A 64 6.51 -1.24 7.25
C LYS A 64 5.72 -1.87 6.11
N ILE A 65 5.18 -3.07 6.33
CA ILE A 65 4.32 -3.75 5.36
C ILE A 65 3.05 -2.94 5.09
N VAL A 66 2.36 -2.44 6.13
CA VAL A 66 1.16 -1.59 5.96
C VAL A 66 1.48 -0.30 5.19
N ARG A 67 2.60 0.37 5.51
CA ARG A 67 3.03 1.55 4.76
C ARG A 67 3.27 1.24 3.28
N ARG A 68 3.90 0.10 2.97
CA ARG A 68 4.14 -0.36 1.59
C ARG A 68 2.83 -0.69 0.87
N ILE A 69 1.88 -1.35 1.55
CA ILE A 69 0.54 -1.59 1.02
C ILE A 69 -0.11 -0.26 0.63
N ASN A 70 -0.10 0.73 1.52
CA ASN A 70 -0.68 2.05 1.23
C ASN A 70 0.04 2.77 0.08
N ALA A 71 1.37 2.71 0.03
CA ALA A 71 2.17 3.35 -1.02
C ALA A 71 1.92 2.76 -2.41
N TYR A 72 1.57 1.48 -2.51
CA TYR A 72 1.32 0.82 -3.79
C TYR A 72 -0.18 0.64 -4.11
N SER A 73 -1.08 1.00 -3.21
CA SER A 73 -2.52 0.81 -3.41
C SER A 73 -3.14 1.93 -4.24
N PRO A 74 -4.04 1.61 -5.18
CA PRO A 74 -4.43 0.27 -5.63
C PRO A 74 -3.51 -0.33 -6.70
N LYS A 75 -2.64 0.49 -7.31
CA LYS A 75 -1.75 0.10 -8.41
C LYS A 75 -0.32 0.61 -8.14
N PRO A 76 0.70 -0.26 -8.32
CA PRO A 76 0.65 -1.65 -8.80
C PRO A 76 0.02 -2.65 -7.82
N GLY A 77 -0.06 -2.33 -6.52
CA GLY A 77 -0.58 -3.13 -5.42
C GLY A 77 0.47 -4.06 -4.81
N ALA A 78 0.57 -4.06 -3.47
CA ALA A 78 1.40 -5.03 -2.74
C ALA A 78 0.77 -6.42 -2.80
N TRP A 79 1.55 -7.46 -3.09
CA TRP A 79 1.03 -8.79 -3.40
C TRP A 79 1.82 -9.92 -2.73
N PHE A 80 1.17 -11.08 -2.62
CA PHE A 80 1.73 -12.35 -2.19
C PHE A 80 1.10 -13.50 -2.98
N MET A 81 1.63 -14.72 -2.81
CA MET A 81 1.05 -15.92 -3.43
C MET A 81 0.17 -16.68 -2.43
N LEU A 82 -1.01 -17.08 -2.88
CA LEU A 82 -1.93 -17.94 -2.14
C LEU A 82 -2.52 -19.00 -3.08
N ASN A 83 -2.28 -20.26 -2.79
CA ASN A 83 -2.76 -21.39 -3.61
C ASN A 83 -2.44 -21.23 -5.11
N GLY A 84 -1.22 -20.80 -5.44
CA GLY A 84 -0.75 -20.60 -6.81
C GLY A 84 -1.33 -19.37 -7.53
N LYS A 85 -2.11 -18.54 -6.85
CA LYS A 85 -2.66 -17.30 -7.40
C LYS A 85 -2.04 -16.08 -6.72
N ARG A 86 -1.84 -15.02 -7.51
CA ARG A 86 -1.43 -13.73 -6.95
C ARG A 86 -2.62 -13.06 -6.28
N VAL A 87 -2.40 -12.63 -5.04
CA VAL A 87 -3.38 -11.88 -4.25
C VAL A 87 -2.75 -10.56 -3.84
N LYS A 88 -3.39 -9.46 -4.15
CA LYS A 88 -3.00 -8.12 -3.68
C LYS A 88 -3.74 -7.79 -2.39
N ILE A 89 -3.06 -7.06 -1.51
CA ILE A 89 -3.70 -6.38 -0.39
C ILE A 89 -3.77 -4.90 -0.75
N THR A 90 -4.97 -4.36 -0.80
CA THR A 90 -5.20 -2.93 -1.13
C THR A 90 -5.42 -2.10 0.12
N LYS A 91 -5.80 -2.73 1.23
CA LYS A 91 -5.97 -2.06 2.52
C LYS A 91 -5.67 -3.01 3.66
N ALA A 92 -4.92 -2.56 4.65
CA ALA A 92 -4.59 -3.35 5.83
C ALA A 92 -4.39 -2.47 7.07
N GLN A 93 -4.45 -3.08 8.23
CA GLN A 93 -4.11 -2.48 9.50
C GLN A 93 -3.15 -3.36 10.29
N VAL A 94 -2.39 -2.74 11.21
CA VAL A 94 -1.53 -3.48 12.14
C VAL A 94 -2.39 -4.19 13.17
N ALA A 95 -2.04 -5.43 13.48
CA ALA A 95 -2.62 -6.24 14.55
C ALA A 95 -1.53 -6.68 15.54
N LYS A 96 -1.93 -7.07 16.78
CA LYS A 96 -0.99 -7.17 17.90
C LYS A 96 -0.24 -8.51 18.03
N TYR A 97 -0.79 -9.58 17.47
CA TYR A 97 -0.23 -10.93 17.65
C TYR A 97 0.89 -11.20 16.65
N SER A 98 1.84 -12.03 17.02
CA SER A 98 2.88 -12.51 16.13
C SER A 98 3.13 -14.01 16.33
N ASP A 99 3.52 -14.66 15.26
CA ASP A 99 3.94 -16.04 15.15
C ASP A 99 5.06 -16.09 14.08
N GLN A 100 5.29 -17.21 13.46
CA GLN A 100 6.20 -17.33 12.32
C GLN A 100 5.79 -16.37 11.19
N PRO A 101 6.70 -15.57 10.63
CA PRO A 101 6.39 -14.67 9.52
C PRO A 101 5.73 -15.38 8.33
N GLY A 102 4.69 -14.76 7.77
CA GLY A 102 3.87 -15.32 6.69
C GLY A 102 2.78 -16.29 7.14
N LYS A 103 2.71 -16.67 8.41
CA LYS A 103 1.70 -17.60 8.92
C LYS A 103 0.36 -16.89 9.14
N ILE A 104 -0.72 -17.49 8.63
CA ILE A 104 -2.09 -17.09 8.94
C ILE A 104 -2.42 -17.60 10.34
N ILE A 105 -2.67 -16.69 11.28
CA ILE A 105 -2.73 -17.01 12.72
C ILE A 105 -4.14 -17.20 13.25
N ASP A 106 -5.17 -16.80 12.50
CA ASP A 106 -6.57 -16.94 12.92
C ASP A 106 -7.55 -16.99 11.73
N ASP A 107 -8.82 -17.13 12.05
CA ASP A 107 -9.93 -17.18 11.09
C ASP A 107 -10.31 -15.80 10.49
N GLN A 108 -9.77 -14.71 11.04
CA GLN A 108 -9.95 -13.36 10.54
C GLN A 108 -8.89 -12.97 9.49
N PHE A 109 -8.04 -13.92 9.09
CA PHE A 109 -6.96 -13.73 8.15
C PHE A 109 -5.87 -12.77 8.64
N ASN A 110 -5.59 -12.74 9.95
CA ASN A 110 -4.42 -12.07 10.45
C ASN A 110 -3.16 -12.83 10.00
N ILE A 111 -2.18 -12.09 9.48
CA ILE A 111 -0.94 -12.66 8.92
C ILE A 111 0.23 -12.17 9.77
N SER A 112 0.99 -13.11 10.31
CA SER A 112 2.17 -12.80 11.10
C SER A 112 3.28 -12.17 10.26
N CYS A 113 3.99 -11.22 10.84
CA CYS A 113 5.11 -10.51 10.24
C CYS A 113 6.36 -10.71 11.10
N GLY A 114 7.50 -10.15 10.68
CA GLY A 114 8.72 -10.17 11.48
C GLY A 114 8.56 -9.54 12.88
N HIS A 115 7.67 -8.59 13.00
CA HIS A 115 7.20 -8.05 14.28
C HIS A 115 5.70 -7.72 14.17
N GLN A 116 4.90 -8.22 15.11
CA GLN A 116 3.44 -8.13 15.12
C GLN A 116 2.82 -8.86 13.90
N SER A 117 1.61 -8.46 13.53
CA SER A 117 0.87 -8.99 12.38
C SER A 117 0.15 -7.88 11.64
N ILE A 118 -0.35 -8.20 10.47
CA ILE A 118 -1.30 -7.34 9.76
C ILE A 118 -2.64 -8.05 9.62
N ARG A 119 -3.72 -7.26 9.62
CA ARG A 119 -5.05 -7.68 9.19
C ARG A 119 -5.36 -7.01 7.86
N PRO A 120 -5.42 -7.74 6.76
CA PRO A 120 -5.99 -7.24 5.52
C PRO A 120 -7.45 -6.83 5.73
N LEU A 121 -7.85 -5.72 5.11
CA LEU A 121 -9.24 -5.23 5.12
C LEU A 121 -9.86 -5.40 3.74
N GLU A 122 -9.05 -5.17 2.71
CA GLU A 122 -9.44 -5.33 1.31
C GLU A 122 -8.35 -6.07 0.56
N ILE A 123 -8.75 -6.98 -0.32
CA ILE A 123 -7.86 -7.78 -1.14
C ILE A 123 -8.40 -7.93 -2.56
N GLN A 124 -7.51 -8.26 -3.49
CA GLN A 124 -7.84 -8.53 -4.87
C GLN A 124 -7.13 -9.80 -5.35
N ILE A 125 -7.89 -10.83 -5.70
CA ILE A 125 -7.35 -12.00 -6.40
C ILE A 125 -7.11 -11.61 -7.87
N GLU A 126 -6.03 -12.11 -8.45
CA GLU A 126 -5.72 -11.93 -9.88
C GLU A 126 -6.92 -12.30 -10.77
N GLY A 127 -7.26 -11.39 -11.70
CA GLY A 127 -8.43 -11.52 -12.58
C GLY A 127 -9.79 -11.21 -11.95
N LYS A 128 -9.85 -10.83 -10.65
CA LYS A 128 -11.10 -10.47 -9.97
C LYS A 128 -11.12 -8.99 -9.54
N LYS A 129 -12.30 -8.50 -9.19
CA LYS A 129 -12.46 -7.19 -8.52
C LYS A 129 -11.95 -7.27 -7.08
N SER A 130 -11.58 -6.12 -6.50
CA SER A 130 -11.31 -6.00 -5.07
C SER A 130 -12.57 -6.34 -4.28
N SER A 131 -12.38 -6.98 -3.13
CA SER A 131 -13.45 -7.33 -2.19
C SER A 131 -12.98 -7.14 -0.76
N SER A 132 -13.92 -7.03 0.18
CA SER A 132 -13.58 -7.05 1.60
C SER A 132 -12.99 -8.39 2.00
N ILE A 133 -12.23 -8.40 3.10
CA ILE A 133 -11.67 -9.65 3.61
C ILE A 133 -12.77 -10.63 4.04
N GLU A 134 -13.88 -10.14 4.54
CA GLU A 134 -15.04 -10.94 4.94
C GLU A 134 -15.70 -11.63 3.73
N GLU A 135 -15.84 -10.92 2.61
CA GLU A 135 -16.36 -11.51 1.36
C GLU A 135 -15.41 -12.56 0.80
N PHE A 136 -14.10 -12.27 0.84
CA PHE A 136 -13.09 -13.22 0.41
C PHE A 136 -13.14 -14.51 1.23
N LEU A 137 -13.22 -14.43 2.56
CA LEU A 137 -13.24 -15.59 3.45
C LEU A 137 -14.51 -16.44 3.30
N ARG A 138 -15.66 -15.84 2.97
CA ARG A 138 -16.89 -16.60 2.64
C ARG A 138 -16.72 -17.49 1.40
N GLY A 139 -15.97 -17.03 0.41
CA GLY A 139 -15.74 -17.75 -0.84
C GLY A 139 -14.49 -18.63 -0.87
N ASN A 140 -13.62 -18.52 0.13
CA ASN A 140 -12.32 -19.22 0.15
C ASN A 140 -12.05 -19.79 1.54
N LYS A 141 -12.07 -21.11 1.65
CA LYS A 141 -11.69 -21.79 2.91
C LYS A 141 -10.19 -21.74 3.07
N ILE A 142 -9.70 -20.88 3.95
CA ILE A 142 -8.30 -20.76 4.29
C ILE A 142 -8.04 -21.44 5.62
N LYS A 143 -7.05 -22.32 5.64
CA LYS A 143 -6.68 -23.05 6.85
C LYS A 143 -5.78 -22.17 7.72
N VAL A 144 -6.16 -21.98 8.99
CA VAL A 144 -5.28 -21.36 10.00
C VAL A 144 -3.99 -22.19 10.09
N GLY A 145 -2.87 -21.52 10.19
CA GLY A 145 -1.54 -22.14 10.15
C GLY A 145 -0.93 -22.24 8.75
N THR A 146 -1.65 -21.88 7.68
CA THR A 146 -1.06 -21.77 6.34
C THR A 146 0.06 -20.73 6.33
N ILE A 147 1.18 -21.06 5.71
CA ILE A 147 2.33 -20.16 5.53
C ILE A 147 2.28 -19.61 4.11
N LEU A 148 2.34 -18.30 3.99
CA LEU A 148 2.34 -17.55 2.72
C LEU A 148 3.77 -17.32 2.24
N GLU A 149 3.96 -17.30 0.91
CA GLU A 149 5.25 -17.03 0.25
C GLU A 149 5.33 -15.62 -0.36
#